data_3892a309483d57e71139c2d2c6a3fdeb
#
_entry.id   3892a309483d57e71139c2d2c6a3fdeb
#
_cell.length_a   1.000
_cell.length_b   1.000
_cell.length_c   1.000
_cell.angle_alpha   90.00
_cell.angle_beta   90.00
_cell.angle_gamma   90.00
#
_symmetry.space_group_name_H-M   'P 1'
#
loop_
_entity.id
_entity.type
_entity.pdbx_description
1 polymer ?
#
loop_
_entity_poly.entity_id
_entity_poly.type
_entity_poly.pdbx_seq_one_letter_code
_entity_poly.pdbx_strand_id
1 'polypeptide(L)'
;MFKKILIFTLIIIIIFLSLTLTPVDRTPYKKLDFYKKSILKINQQLTENRNASIGDTLLIGFAKVNLTPSNLAPLAGYGNRRPKEMTKVHDSIYVNTTVINNGKNKIAIISADLLIIPPEVTLILKEKLFNIDWSLPEIFLSATHTHSSLGGWAPGLVGNIIAGNYNAKYPELIASRILRSIQMAEKNMKIGAWSFNELSIPSLIRNRLVGTQGVTDPYLKLLALKSGIHEGIHAFYGAHATCLSSENKQMSRDYPGVFSDWMVSNTSLDFAIYSAGAVASMGPEMGLQQEFERSQFVGEEMAKQVALIHQFGFPYEDQLNIKFLRVPLFLRQPMVKISENWAFRPWIFNWAFGQYSLEISMFQLNDLVMIGLPCDFSGELAVELYEYAKSKDLNLIISSFNGGYAGYVPDDKWYDLEKYEPRSMSWYGHDNGAYFVEIVKLLIDTINHENQSSHFNHR
;
A
#
# COMPACT_ATOMS: atom_id res chain seq x y z
N MET A 1 -0.98 -12.46 58.41
CA MET A 1 -0.15 -12.81 57.25
C MET A 1 -0.93 -12.66 55.92
N PHE A 2 -2.06 -13.27 55.75
CA PHE A 2 -2.88 -13.22 54.49
C PHE A 2 -3.22 -11.80 54.03
N LYS A 3 -3.70 -10.90 54.88
CA LYS A 3 -4.01 -9.47 54.52
C LYS A 3 -2.77 -8.72 54.00
N LYS A 4 -1.60 -8.94 54.57
CA LYS A 4 -0.33 -8.29 54.12
C LYS A 4 0.08 -8.80 52.73
N ILE A 5 -0.07 -10.10 52.47
CA ILE A 5 0.19 -10.70 51.15
C ILE A 5 -0.79 -10.14 50.12
N LEU A 6 -2.10 -10.06 50.43
CA LEU A 6 -3.11 -9.51 49.53
C LEU A 6 -2.82 -8.04 49.20
N ILE A 7 -2.49 -7.21 50.19
CA ILE A 7 -2.13 -5.80 49.95
C ILE A 7 -0.89 -5.69 49.08
N PHE A 8 0.15 -6.48 49.35
CA PHE A 8 1.38 -6.48 48.57
C PHE A 8 1.12 -6.90 47.10
N THR A 9 0.34 -7.96 46.87
CA THR A 9 -0.05 -8.40 45.54
C THR A 9 -0.85 -7.32 44.81
N LEU A 10 -1.81 -6.65 45.49
CA LEU A 10 -2.57 -5.55 44.91
C LEU A 10 -1.68 -4.37 44.51
N ILE A 11 -0.69 -4.01 45.35
CA ILE A 11 0.27 -2.96 45.03
C ILE A 11 1.09 -3.34 43.78
N ILE A 12 1.57 -4.59 43.67
CA ILE A 12 2.28 -5.05 42.48
C ILE A 12 1.42 -4.95 41.22
N ILE A 13 0.16 -5.37 41.32
CA ILE A 13 -0.79 -5.26 40.17
C ILE A 13 -0.98 -3.80 39.77
N ILE A 14 -1.20 -2.90 40.74
CA ILE A 14 -1.38 -1.47 40.46
C ILE A 14 -0.11 -0.88 39.79
N ILE A 15 1.07 -1.20 40.32
CA ILE A 15 2.34 -0.78 39.73
C ILE A 15 2.46 -1.32 38.29
N PHE A 16 2.20 -2.60 38.07
CA PHE A 16 2.24 -3.24 36.75
C PHE A 16 1.29 -2.55 35.77
N LEU A 17 0.03 -2.33 36.16
CA LEU A 17 -0.97 -1.64 35.34
C LEU A 17 -0.54 -0.19 35.02
N SER A 18 0.00 0.53 36.01
CA SER A 18 0.46 1.91 35.81
C SER A 18 1.67 2.02 34.87
N LEU A 19 2.53 0.99 34.83
CA LEU A 19 3.68 0.91 33.94
C LEU A 19 3.30 0.47 32.51
N THR A 20 2.20 -0.27 32.34
CA THR A 20 1.82 -0.88 31.07
C THR A 20 0.67 -0.17 30.37
N LEU A 21 -0.24 0.45 31.13
CA LEU A 21 -1.43 1.10 30.59
C LEU A 21 -1.34 2.62 30.68
N THR A 22 -2.08 3.27 29.78
CA THR A 22 -2.26 4.72 29.74
C THR A 22 -3.67 5.04 29.26
N PRO A 23 -4.27 6.17 29.69
CA PRO A 23 -5.48 6.67 29.02
C PRO A 23 -5.19 6.91 27.53
N VAL A 24 -6.23 6.70 26.70
CA VAL A 24 -6.17 7.02 25.28
C VAL A 24 -6.00 8.53 25.12
N ASP A 25 -4.93 8.96 24.45
CA ASP A 25 -4.69 10.37 24.14
C ASP A 25 -5.60 10.81 23.00
N ARG A 26 -6.54 11.73 23.32
CA ARG A 26 -7.48 12.34 22.38
C ARG A 26 -7.12 13.79 22.06
N THR A 27 -5.88 14.21 22.31
CA THR A 27 -5.41 15.53 21.94
C THR A 27 -5.50 15.70 20.43
N PRO A 28 -6.16 16.75 19.90
CA PRO A 28 -6.22 17.00 18.47
C PRO A 28 -4.81 17.05 17.83
N TYR A 29 -4.62 16.36 16.70
CA TYR A 29 -3.30 16.22 16.07
C TYR A 29 -2.64 17.57 15.75
N LYS A 30 -3.44 18.60 15.39
CA LYS A 30 -2.91 19.97 15.09
C LYS A 30 -2.21 20.65 16.28
N LYS A 31 -2.48 20.19 17.50
CA LYS A 31 -1.81 20.70 18.73
C LYS A 31 -0.50 19.98 19.04
N LEU A 32 -0.20 18.86 18.35
CA LEU A 32 0.93 18.01 18.64
C LEU A 32 2.14 18.36 17.75
N ASP A 33 3.35 18.17 18.29
CA ASP A 33 4.59 18.56 17.61
C ASP A 33 4.88 17.77 16.33
N PHE A 34 4.43 16.52 16.26
CA PHE A 34 4.62 15.71 15.05
C PHE A 34 3.94 16.33 13.83
N TYR A 35 2.76 16.94 14.00
CA TYR A 35 2.06 17.64 12.93
C TYR A 35 2.89 18.82 12.39
N LYS A 36 3.38 19.68 13.29
CA LYS A 36 4.22 20.83 12.91
C LYS A 36 5.49 20.37 12.16
N LYS A 37 6.12 19.28 12.64
CA LYS A 37 7.28 18.68 11.97
C LYS A 37 6.95 18.17 10.57
N SER A 38 5.79 17.51 10.39
CA SER A 38 5.35 17.02 9.08
C SER A 38 5.15 18.16 8.10
N ILE A 39 4.38 19.17 8.48
CA ILE A 39 4.12 20.35 7.63
C ILE A 39 5.42 21.05 7.25
N LEU A 40 6.32 21.26 8.21
CA LEU A 40 7.61 21.91 7.96
C LEU A 40 8.45 21.11 6.96
N LYS A 41 8.56 19.79 7.15
CA LYS A 41 9.38 18.94 6.28
C LYS A 41 8.79 18.77 4.89
N ILE A 42 7.48 18.65 4.76
CA ILE A 42 6.81 18.61 3.47
C ILE A 42 7.08 19.91 2.70
N ASN A 43 6.85 21.08 3.32
CA ASN A 43 7.08 22.37 2.69
C ASN A 43 8.55 22.57 2.29
N GLN A 44 9.50 22.10 3.11
CA GLN A 44 10.92 22.16 2.77
C GLN A 44 11.22 21.32 1.52
N GLN A 45 10.77 20.08 1.47
CA GLN A 45 11.03 19.19 0.35
C GLN A 45 10.34 19.63 -0.94
N LEU A 46 9.15 20.22 -0.84
CA LEU A 46 8.45 20.81 -1.99
C LEU A 46 9.21 22.01 -2.58
N THR A 47 9.91 22.77 -1.73
CA THR A 47 10.74 23.89 -2.19
C THR A 47 12.03 23.40 -2.85
N GLU A 48 12.62 22.31 -2.36
CA GLU A 48 13.87 21.73 -2.84
C GLU A 48 13.70 20.93 -4.14
N ASN A 49 12.55 20.22 -4.31
CA ASN A 49 12.30 19.27 -5.41
C ASN A 49 11.39 19.87 -6.49
N ARG A 50 11.89 20.83 -7.27
CA ARG A 50 11.19 21.38 -8.44
C ARG A 50 11.48 20.57 -9.72
N ASN A 51 11.43 19.25 -9.66
CA ASN A 51 11.87 18.35 -10.74
C ASN A 51 10.78 18.06 -11.79
N ALA A 52 9.82 18.94 -12.01
CA ALA A 52 8.88 18.75 -13.11
C ALA A 52 9.61 18.95 -14.46
N SER A 53 9.61 17.95 -15.30
CA SER A 53 10.20 18.07 -16.63
C SER A 53 9.44 17.28 -17.67
N ILE A 54 9.04 17.95 -18.74
CA ILE A 54 8.55 17.31 -19.97
C ILE A 54 9.79 16.82 -20.71
N GLY A 55 9.79 15.55 -21.05
CA GLY A 55 10.80 14.95 -21.90
C GLY A 55 10.32 14.78 -23.32
N ASP A 56 11.27 14.60 -24.25
CA ASP A 56 10.99 14.50 -25.68
C ASP A 56 10.74 13.05 -26.15
N THR A 57 10.95 12.06 -25.25
CA THR A 57 10.86 10.63 -25.61
C THR A 57 10.30 9.87 -24.43
N LEU A 58 9.23 9.11 -24.61
CA LEU A 58 8.70 8.22 -23.59
C LEU A 58 9.16 6.78 -23.85
N LEU A 59 9.91 6.25 -22.89
CA LEU A 59 10.36 4.87 -22.88
C LEU A 59 9.69 4.11 -21.74
N ILE A 60 9.18 2.92 -22.00
CA ILE A 60 8.50 2.06 -21.03
C ILE A 60 9.08 0.65 -21.11
N GLY A 61 9.29 0.02 -19.96
CA GLY A 61 9.74 -1.36 -19.88
C GLY A 61 9.05 -2.13 -18.77
N PHE A 62 8.85 -3.43 -19.00
CA PHE A 62 8.20 -4.35 -18.08
C PHE A 62 9.13 -5.45 -17.63
N ALA A 63 8.96 -5.92 -16.38
CA ALA A 63 9.58 -7.13 -15.88
C ALA A 63 8.69 -7.85 -14.86
N LYS A 64 8.71 -9.19 -14.91
CA LYS A 64 8.08 -10.09 -13.93
C LYS A 64 9.16 -11.04 -13.42
N VAL A 65 9.48 -10.95 -12.13
CA VAL A 65 10.54 -11.75 -11.49
C VAL A 65 9.93 -12.66 -10.44
N ASN A 66 10.21 -13.96 -10.56
CA ASN A 66 9.69 -14.96 -9.61
C ASN A 66 10.26 -14.72 -8.20
N LEU A 67 9.36 -14.64 -7.20
CA LEU A 67 9.66 -14.46 -5.78
C LEU A 67 9.38 -15.72 -4.96
N THR A 68 8.80 -16.75 -5.57
CA THR A 68 8.46 -18.01 -4.88
C THR A 68 9.71 -18.64 -4.25
N PRO A 69 9.71 -18.91 -2.94
CA PRO A 69 10.84 -19.55 -2.28
C PRO A 69 11.00 -21.00 -2.77
N SER A 70 12.25 -21.47 -2.85
CA SER A 70 12.56 -22.84 -3.28
C SER A 70 12.18 -23.93 -2.26
N ASN A 71 12.02 -23.52 -0.99
CA ASN A 71 11.67 -24.41 0.12
C ASN A 71 10.39 -23.93 0.79
N LEU A 72 9.78 -24.78 1.63
CA LEU A 72 8.64 -24.38 2.46
C LEU A 72 9.01 -23.16 3.31
N ALA A 73 8.11 -22.19 3.35
CA ALA A 73 8.29 -20.91 4.01
C ALA A 73 7.03 -20.54 4.78
N PRO A 74 7.12 -19.67 5.80
CA PRO A 74 5.95 -19.13 6.47
C PRO A 74 5.06 -18.35 5.51
N LEU A 75 3.74 -18.37 5.77
CA LEU A 75 2.75 -17.51 5.12
C LEU A 75 2.42 -16.32 6.02
N ALA A 76 2.50 -15.11 5.47
CA ALA A 76 2.04 -13.89 6.12
C ALA A 76 0.52 -13.68 5.93
N GLY A 77 -0.07 -12.83 6.80
CA GLY A 77 -1.44 -12.31 6.63
C GLY A 77 -2.34 -12.54 7.85
N TYR A 78 -2.52 -13.76 8.30
CA TYR A 78 -3.47 -14.06 9.38
C TYR A 78 -2.75 -14.38 10.69
N GLY A 79 -2.97 -13.56 11.73
CA GLY A 79 -2.41 -13.78 13.06
C GLY A 79 -2.79 -15.13 13.69
N ASN A 80 -3.97 -15.65 13.39
CA ASN A 80 -4.52 -16.90 13.90
C ASN A 80 -4.14 -18.15 13.07
N ARG A 81 -3.54 -18.01 11.87
CA ARG A 81 -3.09 -19.19 11.08
C ARG A 81 -2.06 -20.02 11.87
N ARG A 82 -2.32 -21.31 12.01
CA ARG A 82 -1.41 -22.27 12.66
C ARG A 82 -1.41 -23.62 11.94
N PRO A 83 -0.28 -24.25 11.60
CA PRO A 83 1.06 -23.63 11.58
C PRO A 83 1.16 -22.53 10.52
N LYS A 84 2.19 -21.68 10.61
CA LYS A 84 2.46 -20.61 9.62
C LYS A 84 3.06 -21.15 8.32
N GLU A 85 3.81 -22.23 8.37
CA GLU A 85 4.49 -22.83 7.24
C GLU A 85 3.48 -23.29 6.18
N MET A 86 3.77 -22.93 4.93
CA MET A 86 2.97 -23.41 3.79
C MET A 86 3.11 -24.93 3.63
N THR A 87 2.06 -25.56 3.13
CA THR A 87 2.06 -26.98 2.76
C THR A 87 2.50 -27.21 1.31
N LYS A 88 2.18 -26.27 0.43
CA LYS A 88 2.57 -26.27 -1.00
C LYS A 88 2.38 -24.88 -1.60
N VAL A 89 2.89 -24.71 -2.80
CA VAL A 89 2.61 -23.57 -3.68
C VAL A 89 1.39 -23.94 -4.55
N HIS A 90 0.32 -23.14 -4.47
CA HIS A 90 -0.82 -23.23 -5.37
C HIS A 90 -0.51 -22.50 -6.67
N ASP A 91 -0.06 -21.26 -6.56
CA ASP A 91 0.44 -20.45 -7.66
C ASP A 91 1.68 -19.65 -7.24
N SER A 92 2.58 -19.42 -8.20
CA SER A 92 3.84 -18.72 -7.96
C SER A 92 3.59 -17.25 -7.67
N ILE A 93 4.42 -16.66 -6.79
CA ILE A 93 4.40 -15.25 -6.45
C ILE A 93 5.52 -14.51 -7.17
N TYR A 94 5.30 -13.21 -7.46
CA TYR A 94 6.20 -12.43 -8.30
C TYR A 94 6.44 -11.02 -7.72
N VAL A 95 7.51 -10.41 -8.21
CA VAL A 95 7.70 -8.96 -8.24
C VAL A 95 7.48 -8.50 -9.67
N ASN A 96 6.53 -7.62 -9.86
CA ASN A 96 6.19 -7.02 -11.14
C ASN A 96 6.66 -5.56 -11.14
N THR A 97 7.31 -5.12 -12.20
CA THR A 97 7.88 -3.77 -12.29
C THR A 97 7.59 -3.17 -13.66
N THR A 98 7.13 -1.92 -13.64
CA THR A 98 7.12 -1.04 -14.81
C THR A 98 8.14 0.06 -14.58
N VAL A 99 9.07 0.25 -15.52
CA VAL A 99 9.96 1.41 -15.58
C VAL A 99 9.46 2.36 -16.64
N ILE A 100 9.34 3.64 -16.32
CA ILE A 100 8.93 4.73 -17.21
C ILE A 100 10.04 5.78 -17.21
N ASN A 101 10.48 6.18 -18.37
CA ASN A 101 11.53 7.18 -18.55
C ASN A 101 11.12 8.17 -19.67
N ASN A 102 11.04 9.46 -19.34
CA ASN A 102 10.68 10.50 -20.31
C ASN A 102 11.92 11.21 -20.92
N GLY A 103 13.12 10.65 -20.76
CA GLY A 103 14.37 11.23 -21.21
C GLY A 103 15.01 12.20 -20.22
N LYS A 104 14.29 12.67 -19.21
CA LYS A 104 14.79 13.54 -18.13
C LYS A 104 14.65 12.94 -16.75
N ASN A 105 13.50 12.31 -16.48
CA ASN A 105 13.20 11.61 -15.24
C ASN A 105 12.87 10.15 -15.52
N LYS A 106 13.32 9.25 -14.66
CA LYS A 106 12.94 7.85 -14.67
C LYS A 106 12.30 7.47 -13.35
N ILE A 107 11.28 6.62 -13.40
CA ILE A 107 10.56 6.07 -12.25
C ILE A 107 10.30 4.59 -12.42
N ALA A 108 10.19 3.88 -11.30
CA ALA A 108 9.76 2.49 -11.28
C ALA A 108 8.50 2.35 -10.42
N ILE A 109 7.46 1.73 -10.97
CA ILE A 109 6.26 1.33 -10.26
C ILE A 109 6.32 -0.17 -10.02
N ILE A 110 6.36 -0.59 -8.76
CA ILE A 110 6.59 -1.97 -8.35
C ILE A 110 5.37 -2.48 -7.61
N SER A 111 4.91 -3.66 -7.96
CA SER A 111 3.97 -4.44 -7.18
C SER A 111 4.55 -5.82 -6.86
N ALA A 112 4.58 -6.19 -5.59
CA ALA A 112 4.98 -7.51 -5.16
C ALA A 112 3.78 -8.32 -4.65
N ASP A 113 3.74 -9.61 -4.96
CA ASP A 113 2.72 -10.54 -4.45
C ASP A 113 3.02 -10.89 -2.98
N LEU A 114 2.92 -9.87 -2.13
CA LEU A 114 3.17 -9.90 -0.70
C LEU A 114 2.00 -9.30 0.08
N LEU A 115 1.98 -9.54 1.38
CA LEU A 115 1.05 -8.87 2.29
C LEU A 115 1.29 -7.36 2.31
N ILE A 116 2.54 -6.95 2.47
CA ILE A 116 3.03 -5.56 2.45
C ILE A 116 4.43 -5.54 1.84
N ILE A 117 4.97 -4.36 1.52
CA ILE A 117 6.41 -4.21 1.38
C ILE A 117 7.00 -4.00 2.79
N PRO A 118 7.73 -4.98 3.34
CA PRO A 118 8.23 -4.88 4.71
C PRO A 118 9.19 -3.70 4.90
N PRO A 119 9.16 -3.01 6.05
CA PRO A 119 10.12 -1.95 6.37
C PRO A 119 11.58 -2.38 6.21
N GLU A 120 11.93 -3.61 6.59
CA GLU A 120 13.26 -4.19 6.43
C GLU A 120 13.69 -4.24 4.97
N VAL A 121 12.79 -4.55 4.06
CA VAL A 121 13.06 -4.54 2.61
C VAL A 121 13.37 -3.13 2.14
N THR A 122 12.61 -2.14 2.60
CA THR A 122 12.83 -0.74 2.24
C THR A 122 14.20 -0.24 2.73
N LEU A 123 14.63 -0.65 3.93
CA LEU A 123 15.98 -0.34 4.44
C LEU A 123 17.06 -0.93 3.54
N ILE A 124 16.96 -2.20 3.16
CA ILE A 124 17.90 -2.86 2.26
C ILE A 124 17.92 -2.19 0.87
N LEU A 125 16.75 -1.83 0.34
CA LEU A 125 16.64 -1.13 -0.94
C LEU A 125 17.35 0.24 -0.89
N LYS A 126 17.15 1.01 0.19
CA LYS A 126 17.77 2.33 0.38
C LYS A 126 19.31 2.26 0.30
N GLU A 127 19.90 1.17 0.77
CA GLU A 127 21.35 0.95 0.71
C GLU A 127 21.81 0.46 -0.68
N LYS A 128 21.00 -0.37 -1.35
CA LYS A 128 21.45 -1.10 -2.55
C LYS A 128 21.06 -0.44 -3.88
N LEU A 129 20.05 0.42 -3.91
CA LEU A 129 19.58 1.08 -5.14
C LEU A 129 20.68 1.92 -5.81
N PHE A 130 21.54 2.57 -5.02
CA PHE A 130 22.66 3.33 -5.53
C PHE A 130 23.58 2.51 -6.44
N ASN A 131 23.73 1.22 -6.20
CA ASN A 131 24.59 0.34 -7.00
C ASN A 131 24.04 0.09 -8.42
N ILE A 132 22.78 0.46 -8.68
CA ILE A 132 22.13 0.31 -9.99
C ILE A 132 21.65 1.66 -10.55
N ASP A 133 22.21 2.76 -10.05
CA ASP A 133 21.87 4.14 -10.47
C ASP A 133 20.40 4.49 -10.27
N TRP A 134 19.86 4.13 -9.10
CA TRP A 134 18.50 4.43 -8.66
C TRP A 134 18.51 4.96 -7.23
N SER A 135 17.47 5.70 -6.89
CA SER A 135 17.22 6.18 -5.53
C SER A 135 15.79 5.87 -5.09
N LEU A 136 15.55 5.81 -3.78
CA LEU A 136 14.24 5.45 -3.26
C LEU A 136 13.09 6.40 -3.65
N PRO A 137 13.29 7.73 -3.79
CA PRO A 137 12.27 8.63 -4.31
C PRO A 137 11.75 8.27 -5.71
N GLU A 138 12.57 7.66 -6.57
CA GLU A 138 12.20 7.23 -7.93
C GLU A 138 11.38 5.94 -7.95
N ILE A 139 11.17 5.30 -6.78
CA ILE A 139 10.53 3.99 -6.67
C ILE A 139 9.17 4.13 -5.97
N PHE A 140 8.10 3.76 -6.68
CA PHE A 140 6.77 3.58 -6.09
C PHE A 140 6.62 2.11 -5.70
N LEU A 141 6.67 1.83 -4.41
CA LEU A 141 6.50 0.47 -3.88
C LEU A 141 5.02 0.18 -3.62
N SER A 142 4.55 -0.98 -4.00
CA SER A 142 3.23 -1.48 -3.64
C SER A 142 3.21 -2.99 -3.49
N ALA A 143 2.14 -3.53 -2.92
CA ALA A 143 1.91 -4.96 -2.76
C ALA A 143 0.50 -5.32 -3.21
N THR A 144 0.26 -6.58 -3.57
CA THR A 144 -1.08 -7.09 -3.88
C THR A 144 -1.93 -7.30 -2.65
N HIS A 145 -1.32 -7.28 -1.47
CA HIS A 145 -1.92 -7.53 -0.17
C HIS A 145 -2.51 -8.93 -0.01
N THR A 146 -2.01 -9.91 -0.74
CA THR A 146 -2.42 -11.30 -0.53
C THR A 146 -2.05 -11.77 0.87
N HIS A 147 -3.00 -12.39 1.56
CA HIS A 147 -2.85 -12.96 2.89
C HIS A 147 -2.36 -14.41 2.86
N SER A 148 -1.86 -14.88 1.73
CA SER A 148 -1.37 -16.25 1.53
C SER A 148 0.00 -16.29 0.83
N SER A 149 0.86 -15.29 1.08
CA SER A 149 2.17 -15.15 0.46
C SER A 149 3.31 -15.28 1.47
N LEU A 150 4.55 -15.14 0.97
CA LEU A 150 5.79 -15.26 1.73
C LEU A 150 5.78 -14.44 3.01
N GLY A 151 6.04 -15.09 4.12
CA GLY A 151 6.25 -14.50 5.43
C GLY A 151 7.71 -14.57 5.90
N GLY A 152 7.91 -14.55 7.23
CA GLY A 152 9.22 -14.65 7.86
C GLY A 152 10.12 -13.42 7.71
N TRP A 153 9.58 -12.31 7.25
CA TRP A 153 10.33 -11.09 6.92
C TRP A 153 10.28 -10.01 8.02
N ALA A 154 9.42 -10.15 9.03
CA ALA A 154 9.31 -9.17 10.12
C ALA A 154 9.91 -9.72 11.42
N PRO A 155 10.88 -9.03 12.04
CA PRO A 155 11.39 -9.38 13.37
C PRO A 155 10.39 -9.05 14.48
N GLY A 156 10.68 -9.52 15.70
CA GLY A 156 9.91 -9.21 16.89
C GLY A 156 8.66 -10.08 17.08
N LEU A 157 7.98 -9.84 18.21
CA LEU A 157 6.85 -10.67 18.64
C LEU A 157 5.68 -10.63 17.64
N VAL A 158 5.26 -9.43 17.25
CA VAL A 158 4.12 -9.26 16.37
C VAL A 158 4.46 -9.67 14.94
N GLY A 159 5.68 -9.43 14.49
CA GLY A 159 6.18 -9.94 13.22
C GLY A 159 6.03 -11.46 13.12
N ASN A 160 6.46 -12.18 14.17
CA ASN A 160 6.32 -13.63 14.24
C ASN A 160 4.85 -14.10 14.26
N ILE A 161 3.96 -13.32 14.91
CA ILE A 161 2.53 -13.65 14.95
C ILE A 161 1.87 -13.48 13.56
N ILE A 162 2.19 -12.43 12.83
CA ILE A 162 1.56 -12.10 11.54
C ILE A 162 2.22 -12.83 10.38
N ALA A 163 3.56 -12.89 10.36
CA ALA A 163 4.34 -13.35 9.22
C ALA A 163 5.11 -14.66 9.46
N GLY A 164 5.05 -15.25 10.67
CA GLY A 164 5.83 -16.43 11.04
C GLY A 164 7.26 -16.10 11.44
N ASN A 165 8.04 -17.11 11.80
CA ASN A 165 9.38 -16.95 12.37
C ASN A 165 10.30 -16.15 11.44
N TYR A 166 10.89 -15.09 12.00
CA TYR A 166 11.79 -14.22 11.25
C TYR A 166 13.04 -14.96 10.76
N ASN A 167 13.40 -14.68 9.52
CA ASN A 167 14.65 -15.11 8.94
C ASN A 167 15.15 -14.03 7.96
N ALA A 168 16.31 -13.46 8.25
CA ALA A 168 16.89 -12.34 7.48
C ALA A 168 17.07 -12.63 5.98
N LYS A 169 17.13 -13.89 5.58
CA LYS A 169 17.19 -14.27 4.15
C LYS A 169 15.95 -13.85 3.35
N TYR A 170 14.75 -13.71 3.98
CA TYR A 170 13.54 -13.37 3.26
C TYR A 170 13.48 -11.88 2.88
N PRO A 171 13.72 -10.90 3.77
CA PRO A 171 13.82 -9.51 3.32
C PRO A 171 14.95 -9.29 2.30
N GLU A 172 16.09 -9.98 2.43
CA GLU A 172 17.17 -9.95 1.42
C GLU A 172 16.73 -10.54 0.07
N LEU A 173 16.01 -11.67 0.08
CA LEU A 173 15.44 -12.27 -1.13
C LEU A 173 14.48 -11.30 -1.81
N ILE A 174 13.53 -10.71 -1.07
CA ILE A 174 12.56 -9.76 -1.60
C ILE A 174 13.27 -8.55 -2.22
N ALA A 175 14.19 -7.92 -1.49
CA ALA A 175 14.96 -6.78 -1.97
C ALA A 175 15.76 -7.12 -3.23
N SER A 176 16.43 -8.28 -3.27
CA SER A 176 17.20 -8.71 -4.45
C SER A 176 16.31 -8.95 -5.67
N ARG A 177 15.08 -9.45 -5.50
CA ARG A 177 14.13 -9.64 -6.59
C ARG A 177 13.58 -8.31 -7.10
N ILE A 178 13.34 -7.35 -6.21
CA ILE A 178 12.96 -5.98 -6.58
C ILE A 178 14.07 -5.32 -7.40
N LEU A 179 15.32 -5.33 -6.93
CA LEU A 179 16.46 -4.77 -7.67
C LEU A 179 16.60 -5.41 -9.05
N ARG A 180 16.53 -6.73 -9.12
CA ARG A 180 16.57 -7.47 -10.39
C ARG A 180 15.43 -7.08 -11.33
N SER A 181 14.23 -6.92 -10.81
CA SER A 181 13.06 -6.56 -11.64
C SER A 181 13.19 -5.14 -12.21
N ILE A 182 13.74 -4.18 -11.45
CA ILE A 182 14.05 -2.84 -11.93
C ILE A 182 15.04 -2.91 -13.10
N GLN A 183 16.19 -3.59 -12.92
CA GLN A 183 17.21 -3.72 -13.95
C GLN A 183 16.68 -4.40 -15.22
N MET A 184 15.83 -5.43 -15.06
CA MET A 184 15.22 -6.12 -16.21
C MET A 184 14.22 -5.22 -16.93
N ALA A 185 13.37 -4.50 -16.21
CA ALA A 185 12.41 -3.57 -16.80
C ALA A 185 13.13 -2.43 -17.52
N GLU A 186 14.16 -1.85 -16.91
CA GLU A 186 14.99 -0.79 -17.50
C GLU A 186 15.66 -1.26 -18.80
N LYS A 187 16.22 -2.48 -18.81
CA LYS A 187 16.83 -3.08 -20.00
C LYS A 187 15.80 -3.33 -21.13
N ASN A 188 14.58 -3.61 -20.78
CA ASN A 188 13.51 -3.94 -21.73
C ASN A 188 12.77 -2.70 -22.29
N MET A 189 13.14 -1.48 -21.86
CA MET A 189 12.48 -0.25 -22.31
C MET A 189 12.48 -0.12 -23.83
N LYS A 190 11.32 0.28 -24.37
CA LYS A 190 11.09 0.65 -25.77
C LYS A 190 10.30 1.96 -25.82
N ILE A 191 10.26 2.60 -26.97
CA ILE A 191 9.35 3.73 -27.23
C ILE A 191 7.95 3.28 -26.83
N GLY A 192 7.29 4.08 -25.99
CA GLY A 192 6.03 3.72 -25.37
C GLY A 192 4.99 4.83 -25.41
N ALA A 193 3.84 4.49 -24.91
CA ALA A 193 2.73 5.40 -24.69
C ALA A 193 1.98 4.95 -23.43
N TRP A 194 1.23 5.86 -22.81
CA TRP A 194 0.53 5.61 -21.57
C TRP A 194 -0.90 6.14 -21.61
N SER A 195 -1.76 5.62 -20.76
CA SER A 195 -3.13 6.09 -20.58
C SER A 195 -3.60 5.83 -19.17
N PHE A 196 -4.33 6.75 -18.58
CA PHE A 196 -5.07 6.53 -17.33
C PHE A 196 -6.54 6.26 -17.62
N ASN A 197 -7.10 5.26 -16.94
CA ASN A 197 -8.52 4.91 -17.08
C ASN A 197 -9.09 4.55 -15.69
N GLU A 198 -10.38 4.75 -15.51
CA GLU A 198 -11.12 4.45 -14.28
C GLU A 198 -12.41 3.70 -14.59
N LEU A 199 -12.69 2.65 -13.82
CA LEU A 199 -13.94 1.91 -13.87
C LEU A 199 -14.58 1.85 -12.49
N SER A 200 -15.91 1.87 -12.45
CA SER A 200 -16.65 1.58 -11.23
C SER A 200 -17.14 0.13 -11.23
N ILE A 201 -16.69 -0.67 -10.25
CA ILE A 201 -17.06 -2.09 -10.09
C ILE A 201 -17.62 -2.33 -8.66
N PRO A 202 -18.79 -1.76 -8.32
CA PRO A 202 -19.34 -1.87 -6.98
C PRO A 202 -19.78 -3.30 -6.61
N SER A 203 -20.00 -4.17 -7.59
CA SER A 203 -20.44 -5.56 -7.39
C SER A 203 -19.36 -6.47 -6.80
N LEU A 204 -18.10 -6.06 -6.82
CA LEU A 204 -16.97 -6.89 -6.35
C LEU A 204 -16.35 -6.42 -5.03
N ILE A 205 -16.88 -5.34 -4.45
CA ILE A 205 -16.34 -4.76 -3.21
C ILE A 205 -17.46 -4.40 -2.23
N ARG A 206 -17.18 -4.56 -0.95
CA ARG A 206 -18.08 -4.15 0.14
C ARG A 206 -17.33 -3.46 1.26
N ASN A 207 -18.02 -2.62 2.01
CA ASN A 207 -17.48 -2.13 3.28
C ASN A 207 -17.60 -3.25 4.33
N ARG A 208 -16.46 -3.85 4.70
CA ARG A 208 -16.40 -4.96 5.67
C ARG A 208 -16.42 -4.49 7.12
N LEU A 209 -16.12 -3.21 7.36
CA LEU A 209 -16.08 -2.65 8.71
C LEU A 209 -17.49 -2.39 9.24
N VAL A 210 -18.33 -1.70 8.48
CA VAL A 210 -19.66 -1.24 8.94
C VAL A 210 -20.79 -1.57 7.97
N GLY A 211 -20.52 -2.31 6.91
CA GLY A 211 -21.53 -2.68 5.91
C GLY A 211 -22.13 -1.47 5.22
N THR A 212 -23.47 -1.43 5.12
CA THR A 212 -24.22 -0.35 4.46
C THR A 212 -24.20 0.99 5.20
N GLN A 213 -23.63 1.06 6.39
CA GLN A 213 -23.48 2.31 7.14
C GLN A 213 -22.26 3.13 6.66
N GLY A 214 -21.33 2.52 5.95
CA GLY A 214 -20.15 3.18 5.44
C GLY A 214 -20.14 3.32 3.93
N VAL A 215 -19.28 4.21 3.44
CA VAL A 215 -19.03 4.38 2.00
C VAL A 215 -18.16 3.22 1.50
N THR A 216 -18.34 2.83 0.23
CA THR A 216 -17.51 1.84 -0.45
C THR A 216 -16.73 2.54 -1.56
N ASP A 217 -15.45 2.19 -1.73
CA ASP A 217 -14.63 2.63 -2.88
C ASP A 217 -14.79 1.65 -4.05
N PRO A 218 -15.64 1.93 -5.03
CA PRO A 218 -15.90 1.00 -6.12
C PRO A 218 -14.92 1.13 -7.29
N TYR A 219 -13.97 2.08 -7.21
CA TYR A 219 -13.17 2.49 -8.36
C TYR A 219 -11.94 1.60 -8.56
N LEU A 220 -11.92 0.92 -9.69
CA LEU A 220 -10.71 0.29 -10.23
C LEU A 220 -10.00 1.30 -11.13
N LYS A 221 -8.75 1.59 -10.84
CA LYS A 221 -7.92 2.53 -11.59
C LYS A 221 -6.86 1.80 -12.37
N LEU A 222 -6.65 2.19 -13.62
CA LEU A 222 -5.78 1.51 -14.57
C LEU A 222 -4.76 2.47 -15.17
N LEU A 223 -3.49 2.08 -15.11
CA LEU A 223 -2.46 2.57 -16.02
C LEU A 223 -2.35 1.58 -17.18
N ALA A 224 -2.74 2.00 -18.36
CA ALA A 224 -2.47 1.24 -19.58
C ALA A 224 -1.19 1.76 -20.22
N LEU A 225 -0.32 0.88 -20.67
CA LEU A 225 1.07 1.18 -21.01
C LEU A 225 1.48 0.40 -22.26
N LYS A 226 2.10 1.06 -23.21
CA LYS A 226 2.74 0.43 -24.38
C LYS A 226 4.24 0.50 -24.28
N SER A 227 4.94 -0.55 -24.73
CA SER A 227 6.37 -0.65 -24.84
C SER A 227 6.73 -1.32 -26.18
N GLY A 228 6.97 -0.53 -27.21
CA GLY A 228 7.05 -1.02 -28.58
C GLY A 228 5.74 -1.68 -29.01
N ILE A 229 5.81 -2.98 -29.36
CA ILE A 229 4.63 -3.77 -29.75
C ILE A 229 3.90 -4.40 -28.55
N HIS A 230 4.50 -4.35 -27.35
CA HIS A 230 3.94 -4.95 -26.14
C HIS A 230 2.99 -3.99 -25.45
N GLU A 231 1.92 -4.51 -24.90
CA GLU A 231 0.91 -3.77 -24.16
C GLU A 231 0.71 -4.37 -22.77
N GLY A 232 0.60 -3.52 -21.76
CA GLY A 232 0.39 -3.94 -20.40
C GLY A 232 -0.52 -3.01 -19.61
N ILE A 233 -1.06 -3.50 -18.51
CA ILE A 233 -1.87 -2.72 -17.57
C ILE A 233 -1.35 -2.87 -16.15
N HIS A 234 -1.53 -1.82 -15.35
CA HIS A 234 -1.38 -1.85 -13.90
C HIS A 234 -2.68 -1.40 -13.25
N ALA A 235 -3.34 -2.32 -12.57
CA ALA A 235 -4.62 -2.11 -11.88
C ALA A 235 -4.42 -1.79 -10.41
N PHE A 236 -5.19 -0.83 -9.88
CA PHE A 236 -5.25 -0.49 -8.45
C PHE A 236 -6.70 -0.60 -7.98
N TYR A 237 -6.96 -1.43 -6.96
CA TYR A 237 -8.31 -1.66 -6.46
C TYR A 237 -8.33 -1.83 -4.93
N GLY A 238 -9.36 -1.29 -4.28
CA GLY A 238 -9.44 -1.18 -2.82
C GLY A 238 -9.88 -2.44 -2.06
N ALA A 239 -10.25 -3.54 -2.73
CA ALA A 239 -10.68 -4.75 -2.02
C ALA A 239 -9.51 -5.52 -1.44
N HIS A 240 -9.53 -5.85 -0.14
CA HIS A 240 -8.54 -6.74 0.50
C HIS A 240 -8.42 -8.07 -0.25
N ALA A 241 -7.20 -8.53 -0.49
CA ALA A 241 -6.97 -9.85 -1.09
C ALA A 241 -7.13 -10.97 -0.02
N THR A 242 -8.37 -11.19 0.41
CA THR A 242 -8.77 -12.11 1.47
C THR A 242 -9.91 -13.05 1.05
N CYS A 243 -9.93 -13.46 -0.22
CA CYS A 243 -10.81 -14.53 -0.67
C CYS A 243 -10.44 -15.87 -0.02
N LEU A 244 -9.13 -16.08 0.22
CA LEU A 244 -8.61 -17.22 0.97
C LEU A 244 -8.60 -16.93 2.46
N SER A 245 -9.10 -17.86 3.28
CA SER A 245 -9.20 -17.72 4.73
C SER A 245 -7.88 -18.03 5.46
N SER A 246 -7.90 -17.89 6.80
CA SER A 246 -6.79 -18.32 7.67
C SER A 246 -6.55 -19.83 7.67
N GLU A 247 -7.50 -20.62 7.23
CA GLU A 247 -7.37 -22.07 7.12
C GLU A 247 -6.54 -22.48 5.90
N ASN A 248 -6.46 -21.63 4.88
CA ASN A 248 -5.60 -21.89 3.73
C ASN A 248 -4.13 -21.90 4.15
N LYS A 249 -3.42 -22.96 3.77
CA LYS A 249 -1.97 -23.18 3.99
C LYS A 249 -1.20 -23.34 2.69
N GLN A 250 -1.78 -22.91 1.59
CA GLN A 250 -1.11 -22.92 0.30
C GLN A 250 -0.70 -21.50 -0.06
N MET A 251 0.52 -21.35 -0.59
CA MET A 251 0.97 -20.05 -1.12
C MET A 251 0.16 -19.69 -2.35
N SER A 252 -0.36 -18.47 -2.39
CA SER A 252 -1.18 -17.97 -3.50
C SER A 252 -1.19 -16.45 -3.55
N ARG A 253 -1.36 -15.94 -4.76
CA ARG A 253 -1.60 -14.51 -5.03
C ARG A 253 -3.03 -14.06 -4.76
N ASP A 254 -3.94 -14.99 -4.38
CA ASP A 254 -5.37 -14.73 -4.24
C ASP A 254 -5.98 -14.17 -5.56
N TYR A 255 -7.12 -13.47 -5.53
CA TYR A 255 -7.79 -12.92 -6.71
C TYR A 255 -6.93 -11.95 -7.55
N PRO A 256 -5.97 -11.17 -6.99
CA PRO A 256 -5.04 -10.38 -7.79
C PRO A 256 -4.23 -11.20 -8.79
N GLY A 257 -3.82 -12.41 -8.39
CA GLY A 257 -3.12 -13.34 -9.28
C GLY A 257 -4.02 -13.86 -10.40
N VAL A 258 -5.24 -14.23 -10.06
CA VAL A 258 -6.26 -14.67 -11.04
C VAL A 258 -6.54 -13.57 -12.05
N PHE A 259 -6.78 -12.33 -11.58
CA PHE A 259 -6.96 -11.16 -12.45
C PHE A 259 -5.81 -11.02 -13.46
N SER A 260 -4.57 -11.00 -12.96
CA SER A 260 -3.40 -10.77 -13.80
C SER A 260 -3.21 -11.88 -14.84
N ASP A 261 -3.35 -13.15 -14.44
CA ASP A 261 -3.18 -14.28 -15.34
C ASP A 261 -4.32 -14.39 -16.36
N TRP A 262 -5.56 -14.07 -15.96
CA TRP A 262 -6.71 -14.07 -16.86
C TRP A 262 -6.55 -13.00 -17.94
N MET A 263 -6.13 -11.78 -17.58
CA MET A 263 -5.91 -10.69 -18.53
C MET A 263 -4.90 -11.08 -19.61
N VAL A 264 -3.76 -11.63 -19.22
CA VAL A 264 -2.71 -12.05 -20.16
C VAL A 264 -3.18 -13.24 -21.03
N SER A 265 -3.98 -14.15 -20.46
CA SER A 265 -4.39 -15.37 -21.17
C SER A 265 -5.58 -15.15 -22.13
N ASN A 266 -6.41 -14.13 -21.89
CA ASN A 266 -7.70 -13.94 -22.60
C ASN A 266 -7.81 -12.63 -23.37
N THR A 267 -6.75 -11.82 -23.38
CA THR A 267 -6.68 -10.57 -24.16
C THR A 267 -5.37 -10.49 -24.96
N SER A 268 -5.15 -9.41 -25.69
CA SER A 268 -3.86 -9.17 -26.36
C SER A 268 -2.80 -8.54 -25.46
N LEU A 269 -3.04 -8.39 -24.16
CA LEU A 269 -2.07 -7.85 -23.23
C LEU A 269 -0.93 -8.83 -22.95
N ASP A 270 0.30 -8.36 -23.05
CA ASP A 270 1.52 -9.13 -22.69
C ASP A 270 1.79 -9.11 -21.18
N PHE A 271 1.23 -8.11 -20.47
CA PHE A 271 1.58 -7.86 -19.08
C PHE A 271 0.40 -7.29 -18.29
N ALA A 272 0.12 -7.85 -17.12
CA ALA A 272 -0.91 -7.34 -16.22
C ALA A 272 -0.41 -7.38 -14.78
N ILE A 273 -0.51 -6.24 -14.09
CA ILE A 273 -0.12 -6.05 -12.70
C ILE A 273 -1.35 -5.64 -11.89
N TYR A 274 -1.38 -6.08 -10.64
CA TYR A 274 -2.32 -5.60 -9.63
C TYR A 274 -1.57 -5.00 -8.45
N SER A 275 -2.07 -3.91 -7.90
CA SER A 275 -1.65 -3.32 -6.63
C SER A 275 -2.86 -3.03 -5.75
N ALA A 276 -2.68 -3.20 -4.46
CA ALA A 276 -3.69 -2.83 -3.48
C ALA A 276 -3.90 -1.30 -3.47
N GLY A 277 -5.14 -0.88 -3.65
CA GLY A 277 -5.58 0.50 -3.48
C GLY A 277 -5.76 0.87 -2.01
N ALA A 278 -6.81 1.61 -1.68
CA ALA A 278 -7.21 1.95 -0.32
C ALA A 278 -8.03 0.81 0.30
N VAL A 279 -7.37 -0.13 0.97
CA VAL A 279 -7.97 -1.42 1.34
C VAL A 279 -8.62 -1.45 2.73
N ALA A 280 -8.27 -0.54 3.68
CA ALA A 280 -8.91 -0.55 4.99
C ALA A 280 -10.41 -0.27 4.86
N SER A 281 -11.18 -0.89 5.72
CA SER A 281 -12.64 -0.93 5.71
C SER A 281 -13.26 -1.65 4.49
N MET A 282 -12.48 -2.00 3.47
CA MET A 282 -12.93 -2.63 2.23
C MET A 282 -12.56 -4.11 2.18
N GLY A 283 -13.40 -4.91 1.56
CA GLY A 283 -13.14 -6.32 1.29
C GLY A 283 -13.84 -6.77 0.02
N PRO A 284 -13.43 -7.90 -0.54
CA PRO A 284 -14.11 -8.45 -1.71
C PRO A 284 -15.56 -8.82 -1.36
N GLU A 285 -16.46 -8.70 -2.32
CA GLU A 285 -17.79 -9.27 -2.16
C GLU A 285 -17.68 -10.78 -2.01
N MET A 286 -18.36 -11.33 -1.00
CA MET A 286 -18.11 -12.71 -0.58
C MET A 286 -18.84 -13.75 -1.42
N GLY A 287 -19.97 -13.38 -2.05
CA GLY A 287 -20.75 -14.29 -2.88
C GLY A 287 -21.11 -15.62 -2.16
N LEU A 288 -21.40 -16.64 -2.94
CA LEU A 288 -21.64 -18.01 -2.44
C LEU A 288 -20.39 -18.89 -2.49
N GLN A 289 -19.38 -18.51 -3.26
CA GLN A 289 -18.14 -19.24 -3.46
C GLN A 289 -17.26 -19.17 -2.20
N GLN A 290 -16.38 -20.17 -2.03
CA GLN A 290 -15.46 -20.25 -0.92
C GLN A 290 -14.02 -20.44 -1.41
N GLU A 291 -13.05 -19.97 -0.62
CA GLU A 291 -11.61 -20.18 -0.83
C GLU A 291 -11.17 -19.90 -2.29
N PHE A 292 -10.54 -20.82 -2.96
CA PHE A 292 -10.02 -20.65 -4.32
C PHE A 292 -11.11 -20.40 -5.37
N GLU A 293 -12.32 -20.96 -5.20
CA GLU A 293 -13.44 -20.67 -6.11
C GLU A 293 -13.86 -19.19 -6.03
N ARG A 294 -13.84 -18.62 -4.81
CA ARG A 294 -14.10 -17.18 -4.60
C ARG A 294 -12.99 -16.34 -5.22
N SER A 295 -11.73 -16.71 -5.00
CA SER A 295 -10.58 -16.03 -5.60
C SER A 295 -10.68 -16.04 -7.12
N GLN A 296 -11.03 -17.17 -7.71
CA GLN A 296 -11.26 -17.32 -9.15
C GLN A 296 -12.39 -16.42 -9.64
N PHE A 297 -13.56 -16.47 -8.97
CA PHE A 297 -14.72 -15.66 -9.34
C PHE A 297 -14.41 -14.16 -9.31
N VAL A 298 -13.86 -13.65 -8.19
CA VAL A 298 -13.58 -12.21 -8.05
C VAL A 298 -12.54 -11.75 -9.06
N GLY A 299 -11.46 -12.51 -9.25
CA GLY A 299 -10.39 -12.16 -10.20
C GLY A 299 -10.87 -12.17 -11.66
N GLU A 300 -11.63 -13.19 -12.06
CA GLU A 300 -12.18 -13.28 -13.42
C GLU A 300 -13.22 -12.21 -13.70
N GLU A 301 -14.16 -11.96 -12.79
CA GLU A 301 -15.19 -10.93 -13.00
C GLU A 301 -14.57 -9.52 -13.12
N MET A 302 -13.56 -9.23 -12.29
CA MET A 302 -12.79 -7.99 -12.41
C MET A 302 -12.07 -7.91 -13.76
N ALA A 303 -11.44 -8.98 -14.20
CA ALA A 303 -10.73 -9.06 -15.48
C ALA A 303 -11.68 -8.88 -16.68
N LYS A 304 -12.86 -9.49 -16.66
CA LYS A 304 -13.88 -9.33 -17.70
C LYS A 304 -14.31 -7.86 -17.85
N GLN A 305 -14.50 -7.12 -16.75
CA GLN A 305 -14.83 -5.69 -16.80
C GLN A 305 -13.73 -4.88 -17.47
N VAL A 306 -12.46 -5.16 -17.14
CA VAL A 306 -11.31 -4.49 -17.77
C VAL A 306 -11.19 -4.87 -19.25
N ALA A 307 -11.38 -6.13 -19.60
CA ALA A 307 -11.32 -6.61 -20.97
C ALA A 307 -12.37 -5.94 -21.88
N LEU A 308 -13.56 -5.64 -21.35
CA LEU A 308 -14.59 -4.89 -22.09
C LEU A 308 -14.09 -3.50 -22.52
N ILE A 309 -13.37 -2.79 -21.64
CA ILE A 309 -12.79 -1.48 -21.99
C ILE A 309 -11.62 -1.65 -22.96
N HIS A 310 -10.76 -2.62 -22.71
CA HIS A 310 -9.59 -2.90 -23.55
C HIS A 310 -9.98 -3.17 -25.02
N GLN A 311 -11.14 -3.79 -25.28
CA GLN A 311 -11.65 -4.03 -26.64
C GLN A 311 -11.88 -2.73 -27.44
N PHE A 312 -12.20 -1.62 -26.79
CA PHE A 312 -12.38 -0.31 -27.44
C PHE A 312 -11.06 0.44 -27.61
N GLY A 313 -9.96 -0.07 -27.06
CA GLY A 313 -8.65 0.56 -27.02
C GLY A 313 -8.56 1.66 -25.96
N PHE A 314 -7.37 1.86 -25.42
CA PHE A 314 -7.10 2.96 -24.49
C PHE A 314 -6.67 4.22 -25.26
N PRO A 315 -7.03 5.42 -24.79
CA PRO A 315 -6.59 6.69 -25.38
C PRO A 315 -5.13 6.97 -25.01
N TYR A 316 -4.18 6.39 -25.74
CA TYR A 316 -2.76 6.50 -25.45
C TYR A 316 -2.18 7.86 -25.80
N GLU A 317 -1.32 8.37 -24.91
CA GLU A 317 -0.46 9.55 -25.07
C GLU A 317 1.00 9.14 -25.10
N ASP A 318 1.82 9.79 -25.93
CA ASP A 318 3.26 9.55 -26.07
C ASP A 318 4.14 10.58 -25.36
N GLN A 319 3.53 11.59 -24.73
CA GLN A 319 4.20 12.60 -23.92
C GLN A 319 3.83 12.44 -22.47
N LEU A 320 4.82 12.57 -21.59
CA LEU A 320 4.64 12.41 -20.17
C LEU A 320 5.54 13.37 -19.38
N ASN A 321 4.93 14.23 -18.58
CA ASN A 321 5.63 14.97 -17.54
C ASN A 321 5.70 14.09 -16.28
N ILE A 322 6.92 13.81 -15.81
CA ILE A 322 7.15 12.99 -14.62
C ILE A 322 7.68 13.88 -13.50
N LYS A 323 6.99 13.82 -12.36
CA LYS A 323 7.47 14.37 -11.10
C LYS A 323 7.32 13.31 -10.01
N PHE A 324 8.27 13.26 -9.10
CA PHE A 324 8.22 12.34 -7.97
C PHE A 324 8.75 13.01 -6.71
N LEU A 325 8.20 12.60 -5.59
CA LEU A 325 8.56 13.10 -4.27
C LEU A 325 8.38 11.99 -3.24
N ARG A 326 9.28 11.95 -2.25
CA ARG A 326 9.13 11.08 -1.09
C ARG A 326 9.32 11.91 0.17
N VAL A 327 8.28 11.98 1.00
CA VAL A 327 8.26 12.84 2.19
C VAL A 327 8.20 12.02 3.47
N PRO A 328 8.95 12.39 4.52
CA PRO A 328 8.85 11.72 5.80
C PRO A 328 7.49 11.98 6.44
N LEU A 329 6.89 10.92 6.99
CA LEU A 329 5.64 10.96 7.73
C LEU A 329 5.93 10.84 9.22
N PHE A 330 5.64 11.89 10.00
CA PHE A 330 5.71 11.85 11.45
C PHE A 330 4.34 11.54 12.02
N LEU A 331 4.29 10.69 13.03
CA LEU A 331 3.06 10.27 13.70
C LEU A 331 3.16 10.53 15.20
N ARG A 332 2.03 10.56 15.90
CA ARG A 332 2.04 10.57 17.37
C ARG A 332 2.64 9.28 17.92
N GLN A 333 2.89 9.23 19.21
CA GLN A 333 3.33 8.01 19.88
C GLN A 333 2.27 6.91 19.71
N PRO A 334 2.67 5.68 19.35
CA PRO A 334 1.72 4.60 19.07
C PRO A 334 1.05 4.10 20.35
N MET A 335 -0.22 3.71 20.22
CA MET A 335 -1.03 3.13 21.29
C MET A 335 -1.91 2.01 20.73
N VAL A 336 -1.87 0.83 21.33
CA VAL A 336 -2.82 -0.24 21.03
C VAL A 336 -3.93 -0.20 22.08
N LYS A 337 -5.16 0.08 21.65
CA LYS A 337 -6.31 0.16 22.56
C LYS A 337 -6.71 -1.23 23.09
N ILE A 338 -6.93 -1.31 24.39
CA ILE A 338 -7.52 -2.47 25.07
C ILE A 338 -9.01 -2.23 25.41
N SER A 339 -9.39 -0.96 25.50
CA SER A 339 -10.78 -0.51 25.65
C SER A 339 -10.95 0.86 25.00
N GLU A 340 -12.13 1.43 25.05
CA GLU A 340 -12.39 2.77 24.53
C GLU A 340 -11.44 3.84 25.13
N ASN A 341 -11.18 3.75 26.45
CA ASN A 341 -10.47 4.78 27.19
C ASN A 341 -9.05 4.37 27.63
N TRP A 342 -8.63 3.13 27.42
CA TRP A 342 -7.35 2.61 27.85
C TRP A 342 -6.57 1.94 26.72
N ALA A 343 -5.28 2.19 26.68
CA ALA A 343 -4.34 1.63 25.72
C ALA A 343 -3.05 1.15 26.40
N PHE A 344 -2.30 0.30 25.72
CA PHE A 344 -0.92 0.01 26.11
C PHE A 344 -0.05 1.24 25.90
N ARG A 345 0.92 1.46 26.80
CA ARG A 345 1.91 2.51 26.66
C ARG A 345 2.77 2.32 25.42
N PRO A 346 3.27 3.41 24.81
CA PRO A 346 4.07 3.37 23.58
C PRO A 346 5.28 2.42 23.63
N TRP A 347 5.93 2.29 24.78
CA TRP A 347 7.09 1.42 24.90
C TRP A 347 6.77 -0.06 24.65
N ILE A 348 5.56 -0.53 25.01
CA ILE A 348 5.10 -1.91 24.75
C ILE A 348 4.92 -2.11 23.25
N PHE A 349 4.31 -1.14 22.56
CA PHE A 349 4.18 -1.18 21.13
C PHE A 349 5.57 -1.25 20.45
N ASN A 350 6.46 -0.35 20.80
CA ASN A 350 7.80 -0.26 20.23
C ASN A 350 8.63 -1.54 20.47
N TRP A 351 8.46 -2.16 21.63
CA TRP A 351 9.07 -3.45 21.94
C TRP A 351 8.49 -4.59 21.09
N ALA A 352 7.17 -4.59 20.85
CA ALA A 352 6.48 -5.69 20.18
C ALA A 352 6.55 -5.59 18.64
N PHE A 353 6.51 -4.38 18.08
CA PHE A 353 6.46 -4.10 16.64
C PHE A 353 7.78 -3.56 16.06
N GLY A 354 8.66 -2.99 16.88
CA GLY A 354 9.81 -2.21 16.42
C GLY A 354 9.46 -0.75 16.12
N GLN A 355 10.47 0.00 15.68
CA GLN A 355 10.35 1.41 15.29
C GLN A 355 10.91 1.58 13.89
N TYR A 356 10.11 2.13 12.98
CA TYR A 356 10.49 2.35 11.59
C TYR A 356 10.16 3.79 11.17
N SER A 357 11.04 4.37 10.37
CA SER A 357 10.74 5.63 9.68
C SER A 357 9.67 5.37 8.62
N LEU A 358 8.65 6.19 8.59
CA LEU A 358 7.56 6.10 7.63
C LEU A 358 7.65 7.25 6.63
N GLU A 359 7.31 6.98 5.39
CA GLU A 359 7.37 7.94 4.29
C GLU A 359 6.12 7.79 3.40
N ILE A 360 5.70 8.89 2.80
CA ILE A 360 4.69 8.91 1.73
C ILE A 360 5.42 9.12 0.40
N SER A 361 5.08 8.32 -0.60
CA SER A 361 5.53 8.54 -1.98
C SER A 361 4.45 9.25 -2.77
N MET A 362 4.85 10.22 -3.58
CA MET A 362 4.00 10.88 -4.56
C MET A 362 4.66 10.82 -5.93
N PHE A 363 3.93 10.34 -6.93
CA PHE A 363 4.28 10.46 -8.34
C PHE A 363 3.22 11.28 -9.04
N GLN A 364 3.64 12.16 -9.94
CA GLN A 364 2.76 12.87 -10.85
C GLN A 364 3.10 12.51 -12.28
N LEU A 365 2.10 12.09 -13.03
CA LEU A 365 2.16 11.70 -14.44
C LEU A 365 1.13 12.55 -15.20
N ASN A 366 1.53 13.67 -15.76
CA ASN A 366 0.63 14.71 -16.26
C ASN A 366 -0.39 15.15 -15.21
N ASP A 367 -1.68 14.90 -15.41
CA ASP A 367 -2.79 15.17 -14.50
C ASP A 367 -3.07 14.05 -13.49
N LEU A 368 -2.39 12.90 -13.63
CA LEU A 368 -2.51 11.80 -12.68
C LEU A 368 -1.55 11.96 -11.52
N VAL A 369 -2.08 11.91 -10.30
CA VAL A 369 -1.32 11.85 -9.04
C VAL A 369 -1.44 10.46 -8.45
N MET A 370 -0.31 9.85 -8.09
CA MET A 370 -0.25 8.59 -7.36
C MET A 370 0.31 8.83 -5.98
N ILE A 371 -0.42 8.46 -4.95
CA ILE A 371 0.01 8.56 -3.54
C ILE A 371 0.15 7.16 -2.96
N GLY A 372 1.37 6.84 -2.53
CA GLY A 372 1.69 5.61 -1.81
C GLY A 372 1.76 5.85 -0.31
N LEU A 373 0.89 5.19 0.44
CA LEU A 373 0.77 5.33 1.89
C LEU A 373 1.33 4.10 2.62
N PRO A 374 2.05 4.27 3.75
CA PRO A 374 2.63 3.16 4.50
C PRO A 374 1.64 2.54 5.49
N CYS A 375 0.41 2.21 5.06
CA CYS A 375 -0.65 1.72 5.94
C CYS A 375 -1.74 0.99 5.15
N ASP A 376 -2.66 0.33 5.86
CA ASP A 376 -4.00 0.02 5.35
C ASP A 376 -4.82 1.32 5.40
N PHE A 377 -4.96 2.01 4.28
CA PHE A 377 -5.70 3.26 4.20
C PHE A 377 -7.17 3.00 3.86
N SER A 378 -8.09 3.75 4.49
CA SER A 378 -9.54 3.55 4.31
C SER A 378 -10.03 3.93 2.93
N GLY A 379 -10.83 3.04 2.30
CA GLY A 379 -11.52 3.36 1.07
C GLY A 379 -12.53 4.51 1.23
N GLU A 380 -13.14 4.70 2.42
CA GLU A 380 -14.02 5.85 2.67
C GLU A 380 -13.26 7.18 2.56
N LEU A 381 -12.07 7.26 3.14
CA LEU A 381 -11.20 8.44 3.06
C LEU A 381 -10.61 8.63 1.66
N ALA A 382 -10.38 7.53 0.94
CA ALA A 382 -9.91 7.61 -0.44
C ALA A 382 -10.95 8.22 -1.38
N VAL A 383 -12.24 7.89 -1.22
CA VAL A 383 -13.34 8.51 -2.00
C VAL A 383 -13.37 10.02 -1.77
N GLU A 384 -13.22 10.50 -0.52
CA GLU A 384 -13.10 11.93 -0.22
C GLU A 384 -11.92 12.58 -0.97
N LEU A 385 -10.77 11.91 -0.98
CA LEU A 385 -9.57 12.40 -1.66
C LEU A 385 -9.70 12.38 -3.19
N TYR A 386 -10.41 11.43 -3.77
CA TYR A 386 -10.69 11.39 -5.22
C TYR A 386 -11.56 12.59 -5.63
N GLU A 387 -12.60 12.90 -4.86
CA GLU A 387 -13.44 14.08 -5.10
C GLU A 387 -12.63 15.38 -4.95
N TYR A 388 -11.76 15.44 -3.94
CA TYR A 388 -10.86 16.58 -3.77
C TYR A 388 -9.92 16.77 -4.96
N ALA A 389 -9.24 15.72 -5.42
CA ALA A 389 -8.35 15.78 -6.59
C ALA A 389 -9.12 16.19 -7.86
N LYS A 390 -10.31 15.65 -8.06
CA LYS A 390 -11.20 15.97 -9.19
C LYS A 390 -11.62 17.45 -9.18
N SER A 391 -11.83 18.05 -8.01
CA SER A 391 -12.10 19.49 -7.86
C SER A 391 -10.92 20.38 -8.28
N LYS A 392 -9.75 19.78 -8.50
CA LYS A 392 -8.52 20.41 -8.96
C LYS A 392 -8.11 20.01 -10.38
N ASP A 393 -9.02 19.37 -11.13
CA ASP A 393 -8.77 18.81 -12.45
C ASP A 393 -7.64 17.75 -12.47
N LEU A 394 -7.52 16.99 -11.38
CA LEU A 394 -6.52 15.93 -11.22
C LEU A 394 -7.19 14.56 -11.05
N ASN A 395 -6.57 13.54 -11.62
CA ASN A 395 -6.85 12.15 -11.35
C ASN A 395 -6.00 11.67 -10.17
N LEU A 396 -6.52 10.74 -9.34
CA LEU A 396 -5.81 10.28 -8.15
C LEU A 396 -5.84 8.76 -8.01
N ILE A 397 -4.67 8.17 -7.77
CA ILE A 397 -4.50 6.80 -7.30
C ILE A 397 -3.99 6.86 -5.85
N ILE A 398 -4.68 6.21 -4.92
CA ILE A 398 -4.17 5.90 -3.59
C ILE A 398 -3.76 4.43 -3.58
N SER A 399 -2.53 4.14 -3.15
CA SER A 399 -2.04 2.79 -2.94
C SER A 399 -1.56 2.62 -1.51
N SER A 400 -1.95 1.53 -0.88
CA SER A 400 -1.49 1.10 0.44
C SER A 400 -0.09 0.43 0.36
N PHE A 401 0.57 0.26 1.52
CA PHE A 401 1.79 -0.57 1.67
C PHE A 401 3.05 -0.06 0.95
N ASN A 402 3.22 1.24 0.86
CA ASN A 402 4.34 1.87 0.15
C ASN A 402 5.64 1.89 0.98
N GLY A 403 6.20 0.72 1.30
CA GLY A 403 7.52 0.57 1.90
C GLY A 403 7.62 0.82 3.40
N GLY A 404 6.49 0.80 4.11
CA GLY A 404 6.39 0.94 5.56
C GLY A 404 5.06 0.40 6.06
N TYR A 405 4.84 0.43 7.38
CA TYR A 405 3.56 -0.03 7.93
C TYR A 405 3.16 0.73 9.21
N ALA A 406 2.12 1.52 9.12
CA ALA A 406 1.51 2.30 10.20
C ALA A 406 0.19 1.70 10.74
N GLY A 407 -0.09 0.43 10.44
CA GLY A 407 -1.36 -0.19 10.79
C GLY A 407 -2.52 0.29 9.92
N TYR A 408 -3.71 0.26 10.48
CA TYR A 408 -4.93 0.69 9.80
C TYR A 408 -5.23 2.18 10.07
N VAL A 409 -5.69 2.85 9.03
CA VAL A 409 -6.16 4.24 9.09
C VAL A 409 -7.63 4.25 8.64
N PRO A 410 -8.58 3.86 9.52
CA PRO A 410 -10.01 3.96 9.24
C PRO A 410 -10.48 5.42 9.26
N ASP A 411 -11.68 5.68 8.77
CA ASP A 411 -12.35 6.97 8.99
C ASP A 411 -12.54 7.22 10.52
N ASP A 412 -12.21 8.41 10.97
CA ASP A 412 -12.17 8.77 12.40
C ASP A 412 -13.50 8.60 13.12
N LYS A 413 -14.63 8.71 12.41
CA LYS A 413 -15.97 8.44 12.96
C LYS A 413 -16.13 7.00 13.49
N TRP A 414 -15.28 6.07 13.04
CA TRP A 414 -15.28 4.66 13.44
C TRP A 414 -14.23 4.31 14.49
N TYR A 415 -13.43 5.29 14.95
CA TYR A 415 -12.29 5.04 15.84
C TYR A 415 -12.65 4.27 17.12
N ASP A 416 -13.84 4.49 17.68
CA ASP A 416 -14.25 3.88 18.95
C ASP A 416 -15.00 2.55 18.81
N LEU A 417 -15.20 2.07 17.58
CA LEU A 417 -15.84 0.77 17.37
C LEU A 417 -15.01 -0.39 17.95
N GLU A 418 -15.69 -1.36 18.56
CA GLU A 418 -15.11 -2.60 19.08
C GLU A 418 -14.87 -3.62 17.96
N LYS A 419 -14.15 -3.19 16.91
CA LYS A 419 -13.77 -4.04 15.77
C LYS A 419 -12.27 -4.05 15.57
N TYR A 420 -11.78 -5.06 14.86
CA TYR A 420 -10.35 -5.31 14.66
C TYR A 420 -9.60 -4.08 14.13
N GLU A 421 -10.08 -3.46 13.04
CA GLU A 421 -9.37 -2.34 12.40
C GLU A 421 -9.21 -1.14 13.34
N PRO A 422 -10.29 -0.53 13.93
CA PRO A 422 -10.12 0.64 14.78
C PRO A 422 -9.63 0.31 16.18
N ARG A 423 -9.94 -0.89 16.75
CA ARG A 423 -9.53 -1.24 18.10
C ARG A 423 -8.09 -1.71 18.18
N SER A 424 -7.71 -2.69 17.37
CA SER A 424 -6.43 -3.40 17.52
C SER A 424 -5.36 -2.89 16.58
N MET A 425 -5.72 -2.33 15.43
CA MET A 425 -4.79 -2.02 14.35
C MET A 425 -4.65 -0.52 14.05
N SER A 426 -5.50 0.34 14.59
CA SER A 426 -5.35 1.79 14.48
C SER A 426 -4.50 2.32 15.65
N TRP A 427 -3.21 2.53 15.40
CA TRP A 427 -2.22 2.72 16.48
C TRP A 427 -1.91 4.17 16.81
N TYR A 428 -2.20 5.12 15.90
CA TYR A 428 -1.68 6.48 15.98
C TYR A 428 -2.73 7.55 16.32
N GLY A 429 -3.76 7.14 17.06
CA GLY A 429 -4.72 8.07 17.66
C GLY A 429 -6.01 8.23 16.87
N HIS A 430 -6.93 8.99 17.46
CA HIS A 430 -8.31 9.02 17.05
C HIS A 430 -8.59 9.89 15.81
N ASP A 431 -7.80 10.88 15.52
CA ASP A 431 -7.91 11.76 14.36
C ASP A 431 -6.79 11.52 13.33
N ASN A 432 -6.36 10.24 13.27
CA ASN A 432 -5.29 9.82 12.35
C ASN A 432 -5.76 9.82 10.89
N GLY A 433 -7.04 9.51 10.63
CA GLY A 433 -7.65 9.60 9.29
C GLY A 433 -7.64 11.03 8.76
N ALA A 434 -8.12 12.00 9.55
CA ALA A 434 -8.11 13.42 9.18
C ALA A 434 -6.69 13.95 8.97
N TYR A 435 -5.71 13.50 9.77
CA TYR A 435 -4.31 13.87 9.57
C TYR A 435 -3.77 13.37 8.23
N PHE A 436 -3.97 12.10 7.88
CA PHE A 436 -3.53 11.57 6.59
C PHE A 436 -4.21 12.28 5.41
N VAL A 437 -5.51 12.53 5.50
CA VAL A 437 -6.28 13.28 4.49
C VAL A 437 -5.70 14.68 4.30
N GLU A 438 -5.39 15.41 5.39
CA GLU A 438 -4.80 16.75 5.31
C GLU A 438 -3.42 16.72 4.65
N ILE A 439 -2.56 15.76 5.00
CA ILE A 439 -1.24 15.61 4.36
C ILE A 439 -1.36 15.32 2.85
N VAL A 440 -2.27 14.43 2.46
CA VAL A 440 -2.48 14.11 1.04
C VAL A 440 -3.04 15.32 0.28
N LYS A 441 -4.00 16.05 0.84
CA LYS A 441 -4.52 17.31 0.26
C LYS A 441 -3.41 18.35 0.07
N LEU A 442 -2.52 18.50 1.07
CA LEU A 442 -1.38 19.40 0.97
C LEU A 442 -0.45 19.00 -0.20
N LEU A 443 -0.18 17.71 -0.39
CA LEU A 443 0.62 17.22 -1.50
C LEU A 443 -0.06 17.49 -2.86
N ILE A 444 -1.37 17.33 -2.97
CA ILE A 444 -2.15 17.60 -4.18
C ILE A 444 -2.13 19.11 -4.49
N ASP A 445 -2.29 19.99 -3.50
CA ASP A 445 -2.31 21.45 -3.69
C ASP A 445 -1.00 22.01 -4.25
N THR A 446 0.13 21.38 -3.92
CA THR A 446 1.43 21.83 -4.42
C THR A 446 1.59 21.67 -5.93
N ILE A 447 0.89 20.71 -6.52
CA ILE A 447 0.89 20.46 -7.96
C ILE A 447 0.18 21.61 -8.69
N ASN A 448 -0.93 22.10 -8.16
CA ASN A 448 -1.72 23.16 -8.79
C ASN A 448 -1.06 24.53 -8.80
N HIS A 449 -0.32 24.88 -7.76
CA HIS A 449 0.38 26.16 -7.72
C HIS A 449 1.46 26.30 -8.80
N GLU A 450 2.08 25.20 -9.22
CA GLU A 450 3.08 25.20 -10.29
C GLU A 450 2.44 25.28 -11.68
N ASN A 451 1.30 24.62 -11.90
CA ASN A 451 0.57 24.70 -13.17
C ASN A 451 0.02 26.10 -13.43
N GLN A 452 -0.44 26.82 -12.41
CA GLN A 452 -0.89 28.20 -12.52
C GLN A 452 0.27 29.18 -12.77
N SER A 453 1.44 28.96 -12.15
CA SER A 453 2.62 29.83 -12.35
C SER A 453 3.25 29.64 -13.75
N SER A 454 3.15 28.48 -14.36
CA SER A 454 3.63 28.24 -15.73
C SER A 454 2.74 28.89 -16.80
N HIS A 455 1.44 28.99 -16.57
CA HIS A 455 0.51 29.69 -17.48
C HIS A 455 0.66 31.23 -17.47
N PHE A 456 1.18 31.82 -16.37
CA PHE A 456 1.46 33.28 -16.32
C PHE A 456 2.77 33.69 -16.99
N ASN A 457 3.73 32.76 -17.17
CA ASN A 457 5.03 33.05 -17.80
C ASN A 457 5.05 32.85 -19.32
N HIS A 458 3.94 32.46 -19.94
CA HIS A 458 3.77 32.28 -21.39
C HIS A 458 2.78 33.27 -22.02
N ARG A 459 2.44 34.36 -21.33
CA ARG A 459 1.67 35.50 -21.88
C ARG A 459 2.48 36.74 -22.01
#